data_53e215cbad191a41b0e8abe51865304c
#
_entry.id   53e215cbad191a41b0e8abe51865304c
#
_cell.length_a   1.000
_cell.length_b   1.000
_cell.length_c   1.000
_cell.angle_alpha   90.00
_cell.angle_beta   90.00
_cell.angle_gamma   90.00
#
_symmetry.space_group_name_H-M   'P 1'
#
loop_
_entity.id
_entity.type
_entity.pdbx_description
1 polymer ?
#
loop_
_entity_poly.entity_id
_entity_poly.type
_entity_poly.pdbx_seq_one_letter_code
_entity_poly.pdbx_strand_id
1 'polypeptide(L)'
;MTSDFLQQVDERAQGALASGDLQPLVTEQTELVDGGLRFLARSVSTLAGKRTLIPGGPRDPNFNPFLSPDPALTVGPLGDAHTAILNKFPISARHLVIATKTFSEQLEPLDRSDFAALARVLVAAGGLGFHNGGTAAGASQRHKHV
;
A
#
# COMPACT_ATOMS: atom_id res chain seq x y z
N MET A 1 -10.57 13.81 -15.05
CA MET A 1 -10.24 12.45 -14.57
C MET A 1 -9.07 12.42 -13.58
N THR A 2 -7.99 13.17 -13.79
CA THR A 2 -6.84 13.16 -12.85
C THR A 2 -7.13 13.86 -11.51
N SER A 3 -7.85 14.98 -11.50
CA SER A 3 -8.23 15.67 -10.26
C SER A 3 -9.24 14.89 -9.42
N ASP A 4 -10.12 14.15 -10.06
CA ASP A 4 -11.16 13.36 -9.41
C ASP A 4 -10.61 12.18 -8.62
N PHE A 5 -9.65 11.42 -9.17
CA PHE A 5 -9.04 10.29 -8.46
C PHE A 5 -8.27 10.73 -7.20
N LEU A 6 -7.46 11.79 -7.29
CA LEU A 6 -6.74 12.32 -6.13
C LEU A 6 -7.68 12.86 -5.06
N GLN A 7 -8.76 13.51 -5.46
CA GLN A 7 -9.79 13.98 -4.55
C GLN A 7 -10.44 12.81 -3.82
N GLN A 8 -10.79 11.73 -4.53
CA GLN A 8 -11.34 10.51 -3.91
C GLN A 8 -10.37 9.87 -2.92
N VAL A 9 -9.06 9.83 -3.25
CA VAL A 9 -8.02 9.34 -2.33
C VAL A 9 -7.97 10.19 -1.06
N ASP A 10 -7.97 11.52 -1.20
CA ASP A 10 -7.86 12.43 -0.06
C ASP A 10 -9.11 12.40 0.82
N GLU A 11 -10.31 12.39 0.22
CA GLU A 11 -11.58 12.26 0.95
C GLU A 11 -11.66 10.94 1.71
N ARG A 12 -11.26 9.85 1.07
CA ARG A 12 -11.21 8.52 1.71
C ARG A 12 -10.22 8.50 2.86
N ALA A 13 -9.03 9.07 2.68
CA ALA A 13 -8.01 9.14 3.71
C ALA A 13 -8.45 9.96 4.91
N GLN A 14 -9.11 11.11 4.70
CA GLN A 14 -9.66 11.93 5.78
C GLN A 14 -10.72 11.19 6.58
N GLY A 15 -11.66 10.51 5.91
CA GLY A 15 -12.68 9.71 6.56
C GLY A 15 -12.09 8.57 7.38
N ALA A 16 -11.14 7.83 6.80
CA ALA A 16 -10.49 6.70 7.47
C ALA A 16 -9.57 7.12 8.64
N LEU A 17 -8.96 8.30 8.57
CA LEU A 17 -8.24 8.90 9.71
C LEU A 17 -9.19 9.27 10.85
N ALA A 18 -10.33 9.89 10.52
CA ALA A 18 -11.32 10.31 11.52
C ALA A 18 -11.97 9.12 12.24
N SER A 19 -12.21 8.00 11.53
CA SER A 19 -12.76 6.76 12.11
C SER A 19 -11.71 5.89 12.82
N GLY A 20 -10.40 6.13 12.60
CA GLY A 20 -9.32 5.32 13.13
C GLY A 20 -8.99 4.06 12.32
N ASP A 21 -9.62 3.89 11.14
CA ASP A 21 -9.35 2.76 10.25
C ASP A 21 -7.99 2.91 9.55
N LEU A 22 -7.56 4.14 9.25
CA LEU A 22 -6.24 4.47 8.76
C LEU A 22 -5.32 4.86 9.93
N GLN A 23 -4.23 4.13 10.12
CA GLN A 23 -3.32 4.27 11.27
C GLN A 23 -1.89 4.57 10.80
N PRO A 24 -1.55 5.83 10.50
CA PRO A 24 -0.22 6.20 10.02
C PRO A 24 0.89 5.80 10.98
N LEU A 25 1.96 5.23 10.44
CA LEU A 25 3.16 4.92 11.21
C LEU A 25 4.06 6.15 11.28
N VAL A 26 4.57 6.42 12.48
CA VAL A 26 5.61 7.44 12.64
C VAL A 26 6.91 6.90 12.11
N THR A 27 7.46 7.58 11.11
CA THR A 27 8.74 7.19 10.48
C THR A 27 9.76 8.29 10.66
N GLU A 28 11.01 7.88 10.86
CA GLU A 28 12.19 8.75 10.79
C GLU A 28 12.87 8.53 9.45
N GLN A 29 13.33 9.60 8.82
CA GLN A 29 14.06 9.54 7.57
C GLN A 29 15.50 9.95 7.80
N THR A 30 16.42 9.09 7.37
CA THR A 30 17.87 9.34 7.40
C THR A 30 18.42 9.28 5.99
N GLU A 31 19.28 10.21 5.65
CA GLU A 31 20.04 10.18 4.41
C GLU A 31 21.36 9.46 4.65
N LEU A 32 21.65 8.47 3.83
CA LEU A 32 22.90 7.73 3.82
C LEU A 32 23.61 7.96 2.49
N VAL A 33 24.93 8.07 2.52
CA VAL A 33 25.75 8.16 1.30
C VAL A 33 26.69 6.98 1.29
N ASP A 34 26.62 6.17 0.25
CA ASP A 34 27.50 5.03 0.04
C ASP A 34 27.89 4.93 -1.44
N GLY A 35 29.19 4.73 -1.72
CA GLY A 35 29.70 4.64 -3.08
C GLY A 35 29.37 5.84 -3.98
N GLY A 36 29.16 7.03 -3.40
CA GLY A 36 28.75 8.24 -4.12
C GLY A 36 27.26 8.31 -4.45
N LEU A 37 26.46 7.32 -4.02
CA LEU A 37 25.02 7.30 -4.17
C LEU A 37 24.34 7.76 -2.88
N ARG A 38 23.24 8.50 -3.02
CA ARG A 38 22.44 8.97 -1.90
C ARG A 38 21.24 8.04 -1.71
N PHE A 39 21.07 7.54 -0.49
CA PHE A 39 19.95 6.67 -0.09
C PHE A 39 19.10 7.39 0.95
N LEU A 40 17.79 7.30 0.80
CA LEU A 40 16.84 7.72 1.82
C LEU A 40 16.34 6.47 2.56
N ALA A 41 16.84 6.27 3.77
CA ALA A 41 16.40 5.20 4.65
C ALA A 41 15.24 5.69 5.52
N ARG A 42 14.14 4.95 5.55
CA ARG A 42 13.03 5.21 6.47
C ARG A 42 12.96 4.09 7.48
N SER A 43 12.96 4.46 8.75
CA SER A 43 12.76 3.54 9.87
C SER A 43 11.46 3.86 10.59
N VAL A 44 10.78 2.83 11.10
CA VAL A 44 9.58 2.99 11.92
C VAL A 44 10.01 3.16 13.38
N SER A 45 9.89 4.36 13.92
CA SER A 45 10.36 4.69 15.28
C SER A 45 9.50 4.06 16.40
N THR A 46 8.26 3.67 16.08
CA THR A 46 7.31 3.13 17.06
C THR A 46 7.51 1.66 17.42
N LEU A 47 8.44 0.95 16.77
CA LEU A 47 8.73 -0.46 17.06
C LEU A 47 9.47 -0.67 18.40
N ALA A 48 10.02 0.38 19.01
CA ALA A 48 10.75 0.28 20.26
C ALA A 48 9.86 0.05 21.50
N GLY A 49 8.53 0.25 21.40
CA GLY A 49 7.63 0.17 22.56
C GLY A 49 6.48 -0.82 22.50
N LYS A 50 6.11 -1.34 21.34
CA LYS A 50 4.93 -2.24 21.21
C LYS A 50 5.16 -3.36 20.20
N ARG A 51 5.72 -4.48 20.67
CA ARG A 51 5.74 -5.78 19.99
C ARG A 51 4.32 -6.33 19.65
N THR A 52 3.26 -5.57 19.91
CA THR A 52 1.86 -5.98 19.73
C THR A 52 1.18 -5.39 18.50
N LEU A 53 1.81 -4.44 17.80
CA LEU A 53 1.32 -3.94 16.52
C LEU A 53 2.18 -4.51 15.39
N ILE A 54 2.07 -5.81 15.17
CA ILE A 54 2.49 -6.39 13.89
C ILE A 54 1.53 -5.81 12.85
N PRO A 55 2.00 -5.08 11.84
CA PRO A 55 1.14 -4.71 10.71
C PRO A 55 0.44 -5.96 10.19
N GLY A 56 -0.90 -5.98 10.28
CA GLY A 56 -1.69 -7.15 9.90
C GLY A 56 -2.38 -7.91 11.04
N GLY A 57 -2.16 -7.52 12.33
CA GLY A 57 -2.81 -8.18 13.48
C GLY A 57 -2.38 -9.63 13.71
N PRO A 58 -3.05 -10.37 14.63
CA PRO A 58 -2.86 -11.80 14.74
C PRO A 58 -3.23 -12.42 13.39
N ARG A 59 -2.26 -13.03 12.73
CA ARG A 59 -2.41 -13.56 11.37
C ARG A 59 -3.33 -14.78 11.42
N ASP A 60 -4.61 -14.56 11.14
CA ASP A 60 -5.43 -15.62 10.59
C ASP A 60 -4.81 -15.98 9.22
N PRO A 61 -4.29 -17.20 9.03
CA PRO A 61 -3.69 -17.60 7.76
C PRO A 61 -4.71 -17.57 6.59
N ASN A 62 -6.01 -17.52 6.90
CA ASN A 62 -7.08 -17.42 5.93
C ASN A 62 -7.54 -15.98 5.69
N PHE A 63 -7.06 -15.01 6.48
CA PHE A 63 -7.43 -13.61 6.30
C PHE A 63 -6.76 -13.03 5.06
N ASN A 64 -7.57 -12.54 4.14
CA ASN A 64 -7.12 -11.88 2.93
C ASN A 64 -7.82 -10.51 2.80
N PRO A 65 -7.10 -9.42 3.13
CA PRO A 65 -7.68 -8.09 3.15
C PRO A 65 -8.01 -7.54 1.76
N PHE A 66 -7.61 -8.23 0.69
CA PHE A 66 -7.78 -7.75 -0.68
C PHE A 66 -8.93 -8.41 -1.44
N LEU A 67 -9.38 -9.59 -1.01
CA LEU A 67 -10.58 -10.24 -1.58
C LEU A 67 -11.86 -9.54 -1.13
N SER A 68 -11.90 -9.04 0.09
CA SER A 68 -13.01 -8.27 0.63
C SER A 68 -12.45 -7.05 1.35
N PRO A 69 -11.96 -6.06 0.59
CA PRO A 69 -11.30 -4.91 1.19
C PRO A 69 -12.27 -4.08 2.02
N ASP A 70 -11.75 -3.57 3.13
CA ASP A 70 -12.49 -2.69 4.02
C ASP A 70 -13.05 -1.47 3.24
N PRO A 71 -14.37 -1.25 3.24
CA PRO A 71 -14.97 -0.10 2.56
C PRO A 71 -14.41 1.24 3.01
N ALA A 72 -14.01 1.37 4.29
CA ALA A 72 -13.42 2.59 4.82
C ALA A 72 -12.06 2.91 4.18
N LEU A 73 -11.32 1.90 3.73
CA LEU A 73 -10.02 2.04 3.09
C LEU A 73 -10.07 1.94 1.55
N THR A 74 -11.18 1.49 0.99
CA THR A 74 -11.32 1.28 -0.46
C THR A 74 -11.56 2.60 -1.18
N VAL A 75 -10.66 2.96 -2.09
CA VAL A 75 -10.79 4.14 -2.97
C VAL A 75 -11.72 3.82 -4.14
N GLY A 76 -11.47 2.72 -4.84
CA GLY A 76 -12.31 2.31 -5.97
C GLY A 76 -11.60 1.36 -6.95
N PRO A 77 -12.31 0.96 -8.01
CA PRO A 77 -11.77 0.04 -9.01
C PRO A 77 -10.73 0.73 -9.90
N LEU A 78 -9.70 -0.01 -10.25
CA LEU A 78 -8.70 0.35 -11.27
C LEU A 78 -8.84 -0.59 -12.47
N GLY A 79 -9.80 -0.29 -13.34
CA GLY A 79 -10.20 -1.18 -14.41
C GLY A 79 -10.94 -2.41 -13.89
N ASP A 80 -10.91 -3.49 -14.68
CA ASP A 80 -11.70 -4.68 -14.38
C ASP A 80 -11.04 -5.58 -13.34
N ALA A 81 -9.70 -5.61 -13.32
CA ALA A 81 -8.92 -6.59 -12.57
C ALA A 81 -8.39 -6.12 -11.22
N HIS A 82 -8.35 -4.81 -10.93
CA HIS A 82 -7.70 -4.27 -9.74
C HIS A 82 -8.60 -3.35 -8.93
N THR A 83 -8.23 -3.16 -7.65
CA THR A 83 -8.83 -2.20 -6.72
C THR A 83 -7.73 -1.36 -6.08
N ALA A 84 -7.96 -0.04 -5.98
CA ALA A 84 -7.13 0.87 -5.20
C ALA A 84 -7.62 0.90 -3.76
N ILE A 85 -6.73 0.65 -2.83
CA ILE A 85 -7.00 0.57 -1.38
C ILE A 85 -5.98 1.45 -0.66
N LEU A 86 -6.38 2.22 0.33
CA LEU A 86 -5.43 2.88 1.23
C LEU A 86 -4.67 1.83 2.04
N ASN A 87 -3.36 1.95 2.13
CA ASN A 87 -2.61 1.12 3.06
C ASN A 87 -3.02 1.47 4.50
N LYS A 88 -3.52 0.51 5.26
CA LYS A 88 -4.00 0.71 6.64
C LYS A 88 -2.94 1.34 7.56
N PHE A 89 -1.67 0.98 7.34
CA PHE A 89 -0.52 1.46 8.11
C PHE A 89 0.44 2.22 7.18
N PRO A 90 0.03 3.42 6.70
CA PRO A 90 0.82 4.13 5.70
C PRO A 90 2.09 4.71 6.33
N ILE A 91 3.18 4.64 5.56
CA ILE A 91 4.47 5.27 5.90
C ILE A 91 4.66 6.63 5.22
N SER A 92 3.73 7.02 4.38
CA SER A 92 3.69 8.30 3.67
C SER A 92 2.26 8.70 3.38
N ALA A 93 2.03 9.98 3.09
CA ALA A 93 0.73 10.44 2.59
C ALA A 93 0.38 9.73 1.28
N ARG A 94 -0.91 9.43 1.09
CA ARG A 94 -1.43 8.77 -0.13
C ARG A 94 -0.76 7.42 -0.43
N HIS A 95 -0.39 6.66 0.59
CA HIS A 95 0.16 5.32 0.43
C HIS A 95 -0.96 4.37 0.00
N LEU A 96 -1.00 4.02 -1.28
CA LEU A 96 -1.98 3.13 -1.89
C LEU A 96 -1.42 1.72 -2.03
N VAL A 97 -2.32 0.76 -2.02
CA VAL A 97 -2.12 -0.63 -2.44
C VAL A 97 -3.02 -0.86 -3.66
N ILE A 98 -2.46 -1.37 -4.73
CA ILE A 98 -3.17 -1.76 -5.95
C ILE A 98 -3.23 -3.28 -5.92
N ALA A 99 -4.37 -3.83 -5.52
CA ALA A 99 -4.54 -5.27 -5.37
C ALA A 99 -5.40 -5.87 -6.49
N THR A 100 -5.10 -7.09 -6.91
CA THR A 100 -5.95 -7.83 -7.85
C THR A 100 -7.29 -8.19 -7.18
N LYS A 101 -8.39 -8.15 -7.92
CA LYS A 101 -9.73 -8.50 -7.42
C LYS A 101 -9.89 -10.00 -7.18
N THR A 102 -9.18 -10.80 -7.96
CA THR A 102 -9.13 -12.26 -7.80
C THR A 102 -7.78 -12.65 -7.21
N PHE A 103 -7.75 -13.71 -6.41
CA PHE A 103 -6.50 -14.16 -5.81
C PHE A 103 -5.49 -14.57 -6.89
N SER A 104 -4.28 -14.06 -6.72
CA SER A 104 -3.07 -14.44 -7.44
C SER A 104 -1.92 -14.35 -6.44
N GLU A 105 -0.89 -15.16 -6.59
CA GLU A 105 0.22 -15.18 -5.64
C GLU A 105 1.11 -13.94 -5.82
N GLN A 106 1.58 -13.39 -4.70
CA GLN A 106 2.50 -12.24 -4.70
C GLN A 106 3.86 -12.56 -5.35
N LEU A 107 4.21 -13.84 -5.45
CA LEU A 107 5.41 -14.30 -6.14
C LEU A 107 5.28 -14.35 -7.65
N GLU A 108 4.07 -14.26 -8.18
CA GLU A 108 3.87 -14.22 -9.63
C GLU A 108 4.40 -12.90 -10.21
N PRO A 109 5.07 -12.95 -11.36
CA PRO A 109 5.52 -11.74 -12.04
C PRO A 109 4.36 -10.76 -12.31
N LEU A 110 4.67 -9.47 -12.31
CA LEU A 110 3.71 -8.46 -12.77
C LEU A 110 3.41 -8.69 -14.25
N ASP A 111 2.14 -8.68 -14.58
CA ASP A 111 1.65 -8.80 -15.95
C ASP A 111 1.22 -7.42 -16.52
N ARG A 112 0.73 -7.45 -17.75
CA ARG A 112 0.28 -6.23 -18.45
C ARG A 112 -0.86 -5.53 -17.70
N SER A 113 -1.74 -6.26 -17.02
CA SER A 113 -2.88 -5.67 -16.31
C SER A 113 -2.42 -4.97 -15.03
N ASP A 114 -1.42 -5.52 -14.34
CA ASP A 114 -0.79 -4.92 -13.17
C ASP A 114 -0.12 -3.59 -13.53
N PHE A 115 0.68 -3.58 -14.60
CA PHE A 115 1.32 -2.36 -15.10
C PHE A 115 0.30 -1.33 -15.60
N ALA A 116 -0.80 -1.75 -16.20
CA ALA A 116 -1.85 -0.83 -16.63
C ALA A 116 -2.57 -0.17 -15.45
N ALA A 117 -2.83 -0.93 -14.37
CA ALA A 117 -3.42 -0.39 -13.14
C ALA A 117 -2.45 0.59 -12.45
N LEU A 118 -1.18 0.22 -12.33
CA LEU A 118 -0.14 1.09 -11.78
C LEU A 118 0.01 2.38 -12.61
N ALA A 119 0.07 2.28 -13.93
CA ALA A 119 0.20 3.43 -14.82
C ALA A 119 -0.97 4.42 -14.66
N ARG A 120 -2.21 3.94 -14.48
CA ARG A 120 -3.38 4.81 -14.21
C ARG A 120 -3.17 5.65 -12.95
N VAL A 121 -2.68 5.03 -11.87
CA VAL A 121 -2.40 5.75 -10.61
C VAL A 121 -1.26 6.75 -10.81
N LEU A 122 -0.15 6.34 -11.42
CA LEU A 122 1.01 7.22 -11.63
C LEU A 122 0.69 8.42 -12.55
N VAL A 123 -0.13 8.23 -13.57
CA VAL A 123 -0.60 9.33 -14.45
C VAL A 123 -1.50 10.30 -13.67
N ALA A 124 -2.35 9.78 -12.78
CA ALA A 124 -3.28 10.60 -12.01
C ALA A 124 -2.61 11.32 -10.83
N ALA A 125 -1.69 10.66 -10.15
CA ALA A 125 -1.15 11.07 -8.85
C ALA A 125 0.35 11.33 -8.85
N GLY A 126 1.07 10.89 -9.86
CA GLY A 126 2.54 10.84 -9.81
C GLY A 126 3.05 9.85 -8.77
N GLY A 127 4.27 10.06 -8.29
CA GLY A 127 4.83 9.28 -7.19
C GLY A 127 5.71 8.11 -7.63
N LEU A 128 5.81 7.10 -6.77
CA LEU A 128 6.64 5.91 -6.95
C LEU A 128 5.78 4.65 -6.78
N GLY A 129 5.79 3.77 -7.77
CA GLY A 129 5.24 2.43 -7.65
C GLY A 129 6.34 1.41 -7.36
N PHE A 130 6.06 0.44 -6.50
CA PHE A 130 6.99 -0.65 -6.20
C PHE A 130 6.23 -1.96 -5.95
N HIS A 131 6.90 -3.08 -6.22
CA HIS A 131 6.38 -4.41 -5.99
C HIS A 131 7.36 -5.24 -5.16
N ASN A 132 6.88 -5.80 -4.07
CA ASN A 132 7.65 -6.70 -3.23
C ASN A 132 7.31 -8.15 -3.61
N GLY A 133 8.22 -8.85 -4.28
CA GLY A 133 8.04 -10.24 -4.71
C GLY A 133 8.11 -11.23 -3.55
N GLY A 134 7.04 -11.28 -2.74
CA GLY A 134 6.90 -12.22 -1.62
C GLY A 134 7.49 -11.72 -0.30
N THR A 135 7.40 -12.58 0.73
CA THR A 135 7.76 -12.22 2.12
C THR A 135 9.24 -11.92 2.30
N ALA A 136 10.12 -12.59 1.57
CA ALA A 136 11.56 -12.34 1.61
C ALA A 136 11.91 -10.93 1.10
N ALA A 137 11.08 -10.37 0.22
CA ALA A 137 11.20 -9.00 -0.29
C ALA A 137 10.37 -7.99 0.51
N GLY A 138 9.72 -8.38 1.61
CA GLY A 138 8.98 -7.49 2.49
C GLY A 138 7.47 -7.45 2.27
N ALA A 139 6.90 -8.28 1.40
CA ALA A 139 5.45 -8.37 1.26
C ALA A 139 4.81 -8.97 2.52
N SER A 140 3.79 -8.28 3.05
CA SER A 140 3.05 -8.74 4.23
C SER A 140 1.88 -9.68 3.88
N GLN A 141 1.45 -9.69 2.63
CA GLN A 141 0.30 -10.46 2.13
C GLN A 141 0.70 -11.34 0.95
N ARG A 142 0.08 -12.54 0.89
CA ARG A 142 0.28 -13.48 -0.23
C ARG A 142 -0.48 -13.07 -1.50
N HIS A 143 -1.55 -12.30 -1.34
CA HIS A 143 -2.37 -11.84 -2.45
C HIS A 143 -1.62 -10.76 -3.24
N LYS A 144 -1.60 -10.90 -4.56
CA LYS A 144 -0.85 -10.04 -5.50
C LYS A 144 -1.27 -8.58 -5.41
N HIS A 145 -0.29 -7.73 -5.15
CA HIS A 145 -0.48 -6.28 -5.04
C HIS A 145 0.82 -5.51 -5.37
N VAL A 146 0.64 -4.27 -5.77
CA VAL A 146 1.68 -3.27 -6.00
C VAL A 146 1.47 -2.11 -5.05
#